data_dd66352cde6dd82a11705976069bb18f
#
_entry.id   dd66352cde6dd82a11705976069bb18f
#
_cell.length_a   1.000
_cell.length_b   1.000
_cell.length_c   1.000
_cell.angle_alpha   90.00
_cell.angle_beta   90.00
_cell.angle_gamma   90.00
#
_symmetry.space_group_name_H-M   'P 1'
#
loop_
_entity.id
_entity.type
_entity.pdbx_description
1 polymer ?
#
loop_
_entity_poly.entity_id
_entity_poly.type
_entity_poly.pdbx_seq_one_letter_code
_entity_poly.pdbx_strand_id
1 'polypeptide(L)'
;MKLVVWDFSDAYGDIDSAKFKEAFENLETLILKARNLASKKEGLNLAINVYELAFGELNSLLAFCRCKASNDVKDERASAAEIPLLMSGVNLEKAKLAIFNAIDKLEGSNLFFKSGEFKKIKPLYDEYKNSYQRMLSTKSGEIYDQISLSNFAPLYGIFRHLNNLISVKAVNSSGEESTYSYAKCAGVLKGSPDQALRKSVFCGLKEHYEKHANLYADLLNMLAGFRLNKFNAAKTDFLTPSLEQNKISKDTLDAMFEAVCKRLEKIRECVSLRAKYLPNGEIYACDLLAPSPFASKDKFSYEEAINLILAALSKLGIEACEFVNMMLEKGWIEAEGRENKAAGAFCVWLGKFKQPRLFSSYTGALSHVIQQAHELGHAWHYWLMRDICALHQKPPMSLAECASTFNEALLRNHLRKSSSDDKFCFDILWQELKSAANFMLNIGVRYEFESAFLKARQDGVVSVNEIENFMQMAWDKFYGETTKDSENILPYFKLHFYKTDQYIYNYPYMIGYLISQFLISEFENDSGKFLARYKAFLMDSGVMSVEDLLQKHVKKDARRSEFWLQCVDHALGYADEFKKLEKKINF
;
A
#
# COMPACT_ATOMS: atom_id res chain seq x y z
N MET A 1 -17.51 -24.59 3.15
CA MET A 1 -16.52 -24.27 4.23
C MET A 1 -17.10 -23.17 5.10
N LYS A 2 -17.05 -23.28 6.44
CA LYS A 2 -17.37 -22.13 7.31
C LYS A 2 -16.37 -21.01 7.01
N LEU A 3 -16.85 -19.75 6.95
CA LEU A 3 -15.94 -18.61 6.91
C LEU A 3 -15.02 -18.68 8.13
N VAL A 4 -13.72 -18.53 7.89
CA VAL A 4 -12.71 -18.68 8.93
C VAL A 4 -12.59 -17.35 9.67
N VAL A 5 -12.59 -17.42 10.99
CA VAL A 5 -12.32 -16.30 11.90
C VAL A 5 -10.93 -16.46 12.51
N TRP A 6 -10.31 -15.36 12.90
CA TRP A 6 -9.02 -15.39 13.55
C TRP A 6 -9.02 -16.14 14.89
N ASP A 7 -8.01 -16.98 15.07
CA ASP A 7 -7.60 -17.50 16.37
C ASP A 7 -6.25 -16.87 16.78
N PHE A 8 -6.22 -16.21 17.92
CA PHE A 8 -5.03 -15.60 18.52
C PHE A 8 -4.56 -16.32 19.79
N SER A 9 -5.08 -17.50 20.10
CA SER A 9 -4.72 -18.26 21.30
C SER A 9 -3.23 -18.62 21.35
N ASP A 10 -2.62 -18.84 20.19
CA ASP A 10 -1.20 -19.11 20.01
C ASP A 10 -0.31 -17.86 20.01
N ALA A 11 -0.90 -16.66 20.06
CA ALA A 11 -0.21 -15.38 20.14
C ALA A 11 -0.54 -14.66 21.45
N TYR A 12 -1.14 -13.48 21.39
CA TYR A 12 -1.45 -12.66 22.56
C TYR A 12 -2.83 -12.93 23.18
N GLY A 13 -3.71 -13.66 22.47
CA GLY A 13 -5.08 -13.94 22.91
C GLY A 13 -6.01 -12.73 22.79
N ASP A 14 -6.06 -11.86 23.80
CA ASP A 14 -6.84 -10.63 23.80
C ASP A 14 -6.04 -9.44 24.36
N ILE A 15 -6.54 -8.21 24.14
CA ILE A 15 -5.93 -6.94 24.63
C ILE A 15 -5.81 -6.93 26.16
N ASP A 16 -6.78 -7.49 26.87
CA ASP A 16 -6.78 -7.55 28.33
C ASP A 16 -6.04 -8.76 28.90
N SER A 17 -5.52 -9.64 28.05
CA SER A 17 -4.84 -10.86 28.50
C SER A 17 -3.53 -10.58 29.24
N ALA A 18 -3.17 -11.47 30.15
CA ALA A 18 -1.86 -11.42 30.82
C ALA A 18 -0.72 -11.47 29.79
N LYS A 19 -0.83 -12.31 28.75
CA LYS A 19 0.17 -12.43 27.67
C LYS A 19 0.43 -11.09 26.96
N PHE A 20 -0.62 -10.31 26.68
CA PHE A 20 -0.47 -9.01 26.02
C PHE A 20 0.22 -8.00 26.96
N LYS A 21 -0.20 -7.94 28.23
CA LYS A 21 0.37 -7.02 29.22
C LYS A 21 1.84 -7.32 29.50
N GLU A 22 2.18 -8.58 29.72
CA GLU A 22 3.58 -9.04 29.89
C GLU A 22 4.44 -8.72 28.65
N ALA A 23 3.90 -8.90 27.46
CA ALA A 23 4.62 -8.58 26.23
C ALA A 23 4.91 -7.07 26.11
N PHE A 24 3.97 -6.22 26.51
CA PHE A 24 4.16 -4.77 26.54
C PHE A 24 5.24 -4.36 27.58
N GLU A 25 5.17 -4.88 28.79
CA GLU A 25 6.18 -4.62 29.85
C GLU A 25 7.59 -5.11 29.42
N ASN A 26 7.65 -6.28 28.77
CA ASN A 26 8.89 -6.82 28.24
C ASN A 26 9.46 -5.92 27.14
N LEU A 27 8.61 -5.38 26.24
CA LEU A 27 9.03 -4.43 25.20
C LEU A 27 9.74 -3.21 25.79
N GLU A 28 9.17 -2.57 26.80
CA GLU A 28 9.77 -1.40 27.45
C GLU A 28 11.13 -1.77 28.09
N THR A 29 11.20 -2.93 28.71
CA THR A 29 12.45 -3.46 29.29
C THR A 29 13.52 -3.69 28.22
N LEU A 30 13.16 -4.28 27.07
CA LEU A 30 14.07 -4.51 25.97
C LEU A 30 14.59 -3.20 25.36
N ILE A 31 13.73 -2.21 25.16
CA ILE A 31 14.10 -0.90 24.61
C ILE A 31 15.13 -0.22 25.53
N LEU A 32 14.84 -0.16 26.82
CA LEU A 32 15.74 0.43 27.81
C LEU A 32 17.09 -0.32 27.87
N LYS A 33 17.06 -1.65 27.84
CA LYS A 33 18.24 -2.52 27.83
C LYS A 33 19.10 -2.29 26.58
N ALA A 34 18.49 -2.22 25.39
CA ALA A 34 19.21 -1.95 24.15
C ALA A 34 19.95 -0.61 24.20
N ARG A 35 19.25 0.45 24.67
CA ARG A 35 19.82 1.79 24.82
C ARG A 35 21.00 1.83 25.82
N ASN A 36 20.84 1.18 26.98
CA ASN A 36 21.88 1.13 28.00
C ASN A 36 23.11 0.32 27.57
N LEU A 37 22.91 -0.75 26.81
CA LEU A 37 24.00 -1.55 26.25
C LEU A 37 24.78 -0.80 25.17
N ALA A 38 24.11 -0.02 24.33
CA ALA A 38 24.73 0.79 23.29
C ALA A 38 25.72 1.84 23.87
N SER A 39 25.53 2.27 25.12
CA SER A 39 26.44 3.20 25.79
C SER A 39 27.74 2.55 26.32
N LYS A 40 27.80 1.20 26.31
CA LYS A 40 28.96 0.43 26.81
C LYS A 40 29.79 -0.12 25.65
N LYS A 41 31.09 0.09 25.64
CA LYS A 41 32.00 -0.27 24.55
C LYS A 41 31.92 -1.77 24.14
N GLU A 42 31.71 -2.65 25.10
CA GLU A 42 31.61 -4.12 24.88
C GLU A 42 30.15 -4.59 24.73
N GLY A 43 29.16 -3.71 24.86
CA GLY A 43 27.74 -4.04 24.85
C GLY A 43 27.08 -4.03 23.48
N LEU A 44 27.78 -3.57 22.43
CA LEU A 44 27.16 -3.22 21.15
C LEU A 44 26.53 -4.41 20.41
N ASN A 45 27.21 -5.57 20.36
CA ASN A 45 26.64 -6.78 19.76
C ASN A 45 25.35 -7.21 20.47
N LEU A 46 25.37 -7.19 21.80
CA LEU A 46 24.18 -7.53 22.59
C LEU A 46 23.09 -6.47 22.44
N ALA A 47 23.45 -5.16 22.33
CA ALA A 47 22.49 -4.10 22.06
C ALA A 47 21.71 -4.31 20.76
N ILE A 48 22.40 -4.74 19.69
CA ILE A 48 21.77 -5.03 18.39
C ILE A 48 20.79 -6.21 18.50
N ASN A 49 21.18 -7.29 19.16
CA ASN A 49 20.29 -8.44 19.34
C ASN A 49 19.05 -8.09 20.19
N VAL A 50 19.22 -7.32 21.25
CA VAL A 50 18.12 -6.85 22.09
C VAL A 50 17.22 -5.87 21.32
N TYR A 51 17.81 -5.01 20.49
CA TYR A 51 17.05 -4.10 19.61
C TYR A 51 16.23 -4.89 18.58
N GLU A 52 16.78 -5.92 17.94
CA GLU A 52 16.05 -6.80 17.02
C GLU A 52 14.84 -7.46 17.70
N LEU A 53 14.99 -7.94 18.94
CA LEU A 53 13.90 -8.52 19.72
C LEU A 53 12.81 -7.47 20.03
N ALA A 54 13.21 -6.28 20.48
CA ALA A 54 12.28 -5.18 20.76
C ALA A 54 11.54 -4.74 19.49
N PHE A 55 12.22 -4.67 18.36
CA PHE A 55 11.63 -4.35 17.05
C PHE A 55 10.57 -5.37 16.63
N GLY A 56 10.87 -6.67 16.76
CA GLY A 56 9.93 -7.75 16.46
C GLY A 56 8.71 -7.75 17.39
N GLU A 57 8.91 -7.51 18.69
CA GLU A 57 7.83 -7.41 19.68
C GLU A 57 6.91 -6.23 19.39
N LEU A 58 7.45 -5.02 19.20
CA LEU A 58 6.67 -3.81 18.91
C LEU A 58 5.81 -3.98 17.66
N ASN A 59 6.40 -4.44 16.55
CA ASN A 59 5.64 -4.64 15.31
C ASN A 59 4.54 -5.69 15.47
N SER A 60 4.76 -6.75 16.25
CA SER A 60 3.76 -7.78 16.51
C SER A 60 2.60 -7.25 17.38
N LEU A 61 2.90 -6.45 18.41
CA LEU A 61 1.87 -5.82 19.26
C LEU A 61 1.01 -4.83 18.46
N LEU A 62 1.63 -3.96 17.65
CA LEU A 62 0.93 -3.03 16.78
C LEU A 62 0.06 -3.76 15.74
N ALA A 63 0.58 -4.83 15.12
CA ALA A 63 -0.17 -5.66 14.17
C ALA A 63 -1.38 -6.32 14.86
N PHE A 64 -1.21 -6.82 16.07
CA PHE A 64 -2.30 -7.41 16.86
C PHE A 64 -3.37 -6.38 17.22
N CYS A 65 -3.00 -5.19 17.69
CA CYS A 65 -3.94 -4.10 17.95
C CYS A 65 -4.73 -3.74 16.69
N ARG A 66 -4.07 -3.61 15.53
CA ARG A 66 -4.73 -3.37 14.25
C ARG A 66 -5.73 -4.46 13.90
N CYS A 67 -5.40 -5.74 14.11
CA CYS A 67 -6.32 -6.85 13.89
C CYS A 67 -7.58 -6.71 14.78
N LYS A 68 -7.38 -6.48 16.07
CA LYS A 68 -8.49 -6.36 17.03
C LYS A 68 -9.38 -5.15 16.72
N ALA A 69 -8.81 -3.97 16.46
CA ALA A 69 -9.56 -2.76 16.10
C ALA A 69 -10.34 -2.91 14.79
N SER A 70 -9.85 -3.70 13.84
CA SER A 70 -10.53 -3.95 12.57
C SER A 70 -11.62 -5.01 12.70
N ASN A 71 -11.49 -5.90 13.65
CA ASN A 71 -12.43 -6.99 13.91
C ASN A 71 -13.75 -6.50 14.53
N ASP A 72 -13.68 -5.44 15.35
CA ASP A 72 -14.83 -4.71 15.89
C ASP A 72 -14.46 -3.23 16.02
N VAL A 73 -15.02 -2.37 15.15
CA VAL A 73 -14.74 -0.93 15.16
C VAL A 73 -15.38 -0.17 16.32
N LYS A 74 -16.25 -0.82 17.08
CA LYS A 74 -16.85 -0.28 18.32
C LYS A 74 -16.02 -0.62 19.56
N ASP A 75 -15.10 -1.57 19.47
CA ASP A 75 -14.20 -1.90 20.57
C ASP A 75 -13.00 -0.95 20.58
N GLU A 76 -13.08 0.07 21.43
CA GLU A 76 -12.04 1.11 21.54
C GLU A 76 -10.78 0.63 22.28
N ARG A 77 -10.79 -0.53 22.95
CA ARG A 77 -9.66 -1.04 23.75
C ARG A 77 -8.39 -1.22 22.91
N ALA A 78 -8.53 -1.77 21.70
CA ALA A 78 -7.40 -2.00 20.81
C ALA A 78 -6.79 -0.68 20.33
N SER A 79 -7.63 0.29 19.98
CA SER A 79 -7.18 1.62 19.55
C SER A 79 -6.52 2.39 20.72
N ALA A 80 -7.05 2.25 21.94
CA ALA A 80 -6.45 2.83 23.13
C ALA A 80 -5.09 2.19 23.47
N ALA A 81 -4.93 0.87 23.27
CA ALA A 81 -3.67 0.16 23.49
C ALA A 81 -2.59 0.51 22.43
N GLU A 82 -2.99 0.97 21.25
CA GLU A 82 -2.04 1.37 20.20
C GLU A 82 -1.25 2.64 20.57
N ILE A 83 -1.86 3.57 21.30
CA ILE A 83 -1.23 4.86 21.66
C ILE A 83 0.09 4.67 22.43
N PRO A 84 0.14 3.94 23.56
CA PRO A 84 1.40 3.72 24.26
C PRO A 84 2.41 2.93 23.43
N LEU A 85 1.99 2.02 22.55
CA LEU A 85 2.89 1.30 21.64
C LEU A 85 3.56 2.24 20.62
N LEU A 86 2.85 3.26 20.12
CA LEU A 86 3.44 4.29 19.27
C LEU A 86 4.52 5.09 20.01
N MET A 87 4.32 5.37 21.30
CA MET A 87 5.34 5.99 22.17
C MET A 87 6.56 5.08 22.35
N SER A 88 6.34 3.79 22.56
CA SER A 88 7.43 2.78 22.59
C SER A 88 8.21 2.76 21.28
N GLY A 89 7.54 2.97 20.14
CA GLY A 89 8.19 3.12 18.82
C GLY A 89 9.19 4.26 18.79
N VAL A 90 8.86 5.42 19.34
CA VAL A 90 9.80 6.55 19.45
C VAL A 90 10.98 6.22 20.35
N ASN A 91 10.74 5.55 21.46
CA ASN A 91 11.83 5.13 22.36
C ASN A 91 12.73 4.08 21.69
N LEU A 92 12.17 3.21 20.86
CA LEU A 92 12.91 2.24 20.05
C LEU A 92 13.79 2.94 18.99
N GLU A 93 13.29 3.99 18.33
CA GLU A 93 14.09 4.83 17.43
C GLU A 93 15.27 5.50 18.15
N LYS A 94 15.07 6.01 19.37
CA LYS A 94 16.16 6.54 20.20
C LYS A 94 17.21 5.47 20.55
N ALA A 95 16.79 4.23 20.78
CA ALA A 95 17.71 3.11 21.00
C ALA A 95 18.51 2.78 19.73
N LYS A 96 17.88 2.80 18.55
CA LYS A 96 18.55 2.67 17.25
C LYS A 96 19.62 3.73 17.04
N LEU A 97 19.27 5.00 17.27
CA LEU A 97 20.22 6.11 17.14
C LEU A 97 21.39 5.99 18.13
N ALA A 98 21.14 5.52 19.35
CA ALA A 98 22.22 5.25 20.31
C ALA A 98 23.19 4.17 19.81
N ILE A 99 22.67 3.11 19.18
CA ILE A 99 23.48 2.07 18.53
C ILE A 99 24.29 2.67 17.37
N PHE A 100 23.68 3.45 16.50
CA PHE A 100 24.36 4.08 15.36
C PHE A 100 25.46 5.04 15.80
N ASN A 101 25.18 5.89 16.80
CA ASN A 101 26.17 6.78 17.39
C ASN A 101 27.34 6.02 18.06
N ALA A 102 27.10 4.83 18.59
CA ALA A 102 28.15 3.97 19.12
C ALA A 102 29.01 3.38 18.00
N ILE A 103 28.39 2.95 16.89
CA ILE A 103 29.10 2.46 15.69
C ILE A 103 29.98 3.57 15.09
N ASP A 104 29.49 4.81 14.99
CA ASP A 104 30.24 5.96 14.45
C ASP A 104 31.52 6.26 15.24
N LYS A 105 31.57 5.90 16.53
CA LYS A 105 32.76 6.09 17.40
C LYS A 105 33.81 5.00 17.30
N LEU A 106 33.53 3.93 16.57
CA LEU A 106 34.47 2.81 16.40
C LEU A 106 35.46 3.12 15.28
N GLU A 107 36.72 2.73 15.47
CA GLU A 107 37.73 2.77 14.40
C GLU A 107 37.41 1.69 13.34
N GLY A 108 37.73 1.95 12.08
CA GLY A 108 37.42 1.04 10.96
C GLY A 108 38.08 -0.33 11.03
N SER A 109 39.16 -0.49 11.82
CA SER A 109 39.84 -1.77 12.08
C SER A 109 39.18 -2.61 13.17
N ASN A 110 38.12 -2.11 13.84
CA ASN A 110 37.47 -2.79 14.95
C ASN A 110 36.85 -4.13 14.50
N LEU A 111 37.07 -5.20 15.27
CA LEU A 111 36.54 -6.53 15.03
C LEU A 111 35.00 -6.59 14.96
N PHE A 112 34.32 -5.62 15.58
CA PHE A 112 32.87 -5.47 15.50
C PHE A 112 32.36 -5.46 14.03
N PHE A 113 33.06 -4.79 13.11
CA PHE A 113 32.64 -4.73 11.69
C PHE A 113 32.67 -6.07 10.96
N LYS A 114 33.26 -7.10 11.57
CA LYS A 114 33.25 -8.49 11.07
C LYS A 114 32.18 -9.35 11.74
N SER A 115 31.51 -8.86 12.78
CA SER A 115 30.50 -9.62 13.54
C SER A 115 29.25 -9.92 12.73
N GLY A 116 28.53 -10.98 13.12
CA GLY A 116 27.21 -11.29 12.58
C GLY A 116 26.18 -10.21 12.92
N GLU A 117 26.27 -9.62 14.09
CA GLU A 117 25.40 -8.56 14.58
C GLU A 117 25.55 -7.29 13.74
N PHE A 118 26.78 -6.91 13.39
CA PHE A 118 26.97 -5.79 12.48
C PHE A 118 26.36 -6.06 11.11
N LYS A 119 26.46 -7.29 10.57
CA LYS A 119 25.82 -7.64 9.30
C LYS A 119 24.31 -7.50 9.35
N LYS A 120 23.65 -7.77 10.50
CA LYS A 120 22.21 -7.58 10.69
C LYS A 120 21.82 -6.11 10.66
N ILE A 121 22.55 -5.23 11.35
CA ILE A 121 22.21 -3.81 11.46
C ILE A 121 22.75 -2.96 10.31
N LYS A 122 23.73 -3.45 9.56
CA LYS A 122 24.45 -2.71 8.52
C LYS A 122 23.52 -2.09 7.47
N PRO A 123 22.51 -2.78 6.90
CA PRO A 123 21.61 -2.15 5.93
C PRO A 123 20.92 -0.91 6.49
N LEU A 124 20.39 -0.99 7.70
CA LEU A 124 19.73 0.14 8.38
C LEU A 124 20.73 1.27 8.72
N TYR A 125 21.95 0.90 9.12
CA TYR A 125 22.99 1.85 9.41
C TYR A 125 23.49 2.58 8.16
N ASP A 126 23.66 1.87 7.05
CA ASP A 126 24.04 2.47 5.76
C ASP A 126 22.94 3.41 5.23
N GLU A 127 21.68 3.01 5.34
CA GLU A 127 20.53 3.86 5.01
C GLU A 127 20.53 5.14 5.87
N TYR A 128 20.70 5.01 7.19
CA TYR A 128 20.79 6.17 8.09
C TYR A 128 21.96 7.07 7.75
N LYS A 129 23.15 6.53 7.45
CA LYS A 129 24.32 7.32 7.08
C LYS A 129 24.09 8.22 5.88
N ASN A 130 23.30 7.77 4.94
CA ASN A 130 22.99 8.47 3.70
C ASN A 130 21.66 9.25 3.77
N SER A 131 20.91 9.13 4.88
CA SER A 131 19.59 9.73 4.99
C SER A 131 19.65 11.22 5.35
N TYR A 132 18.60 11.95 4.95
CA TYR A 132 18.40 13.34 5.35
C TYR A 132 18.29 13.51 6.88
N GLN A 133 17.86 12.47 7.60
CA GLN A 133 17.71 12.52 9.07
C GLN A 133 19.05 12.80 9.77
N ARG A 134 20.16 12.31 9.22
CA ARG A 134 21.51 12.57 9.75
C ARG A 134 21.91 14.04 9.61
N MET A 135 21.32 14.77 8.67
CA MET A 135 21.56 16.20 8.47
C MET A 135 20.91 17.07 9.54
N LEU A 136 19.92 16.55 10.27
CA LEU A 136 19.31 17.22 11.40
C LEU A 136 20.30 17.24 12.58
N SER A 137 20.47 18.41 13.21
CA SER A 137 21.14 18.46 14.51
C SER A 137 20.34 17.61 15.53
N THR A 138 21.03 17.01 16.50
CA THR A 138 20.36 16.20 17.55
C THR A 138 19.20 16.97 18.19
N LYS A 139 19.43 18.26 18.53
CA LYS A 139 18.41 19.13 19.14
C LYS A 139 17.21 19.36 18.21
N SER A 140 17.45 19.63 16.93
CA SER A 140 16.36 19.81 15.94
C SER A 140 15.59 18.50 15.73
N GLY A 141 16.28 17.37 15.62
CA GLY A 141 15.67 16.05 15.50
C GLY A 141 14.73 15.75 16.67
N GLU A 142 15.19 15.93 17.90
CA GLU A 142 14.36 15.72 19.11
C GLU A 142 13.12 16.62 19.14
N ILE A 143 13.23 17.89 18.74
CA ILE A 143 12.09 18.81 18.67
C ILE A 143 11.08 18.32 17.62
N TYR A 144 11.54 18.00 16.40
CA TYR A 144 10.64 17.51 15.35
C TYR A 144 9.97 16.20 15.72
N ASP A 145 10.65 15.28 16.40
CA ASP A 145 10.07 14.02 16.85
C ASP A 145 8.98 14.25 17.91
N GLN A 146 9.21 15.15 18.87
CA GLN A 146 8.19 15.52 19.87
C GLN A 146 6.97 16.16 19.22
N ILE A 147 7.16 17.14 18.32
CA ILE A 147 6.04 17.79 17.60
C ILE A 147 5.33 16.80 16.68
N SER A 148 6.05 15.86 16.07
CA SER A 148 5.43 14.83 15.22
C SER A 148 4.40 14.01 15.97
N LEU A 149 4.68 13.62 17.20
CA LEU A 149 3.76 12.82 18.01
C LEU A 149 2.60 13.63 18.55
N SER A 150 2.90 14.81 19.14
CA SER A 150 1.92 15.59 19.89
C SER A 150 1.00 16.43 18.98
N ASN A 151 1.50 16.90 17.83
CA ASN A 151 0.81 17.89 17.01
C ASN A 151 0.60 17.44 15.57
N PHE A 152 1.56 16.74 14.95
CA PHE A 152 1.49 16.37 13.54
C PHE A 152 0.69 15.09 13.32
N ALA A 153 0.97 14.02 14.05
CA ALA A 153 0.24 12.75 13.91
C ALA A 153 -1.28 12.88 14.13
N PRO A 154 -1.77 13.68 15.11
CA PRO A 154 -3.20 13.89 15.30
C PRO A 154 -3.95 14.53 14.14
N LEU A 155 -3.26 15.25 13.23
CA LEU A 155 -3.88 15.87 12.05
C LEU A 155 -4.59 14.84 11.15
N TYR A 156 -4.07 13.62 11.06
CA TYR A 156 -4.75 12.54 10.35
C TYR A 156 -6.09 12.16 11.02
N GLY A 157 -6.17 12.27 12.34
CA GLY A 157 -7.41 12.10 13.10
C GLY A 157 -8.48 13.14 12.70
N ILE A 158 -8.07 14.41 12.54
CA ILE A 158 -8.97 15.50 12.11
C ILE A 158 -9.54 15.18 10.72
N PHE A 159 -8.69 14.75 9.76
CA PHE A 159 -9.16 14.31 8.44
C PHE A 159 -10.20 13.19 8.54
N ARG A 160 -9.99 12.19 9.38
CA ARG A 160 -10.94 11.10 9.60
C ARG A 160 -12.27 11.62 10.18
N HIS A 161 -12.22 12.52 11.16
CA HIS A 161 -13.43 13.11 11.75
C HIS A 161 -14.21 13.93 10.72
N LEU A 162 -13.55 14.74 9.89
CA LEU A 162 -14.20 15.50 8.82
C LEU A 162 -14.92 14.56 7.83
N ASN A 163 -14.27 13.47 7.42
CA ASN A 163 -14.92 12.49 6.52
C ASN A 163 -16.08 11.73 7.19
N ASN A 164 -16.05 11.54 8.51
CA ASN A 164 -17.17 10.92 9.23
C ASN A 164 -18.43 11.81 9.27
N LEU A 165 -18.30 13.11 9.00
CA LEU A 165 -19.44 14.02 8.86
C LEU A 165 -20.17 13.86 7.51
N ILE A 166 -19.60 13.12 6.56
CA ILE A 166 -20.19 12.92 5.23
C ILE A 166 -21.48 12.13 5.33
N SER A 167 -22.56 12.77 4.86
CA SER A 167 -23.88 12.20 4.74
C SER A 167 -24.48 12.67 3.42
N VAL A 168 -24.35 11.86 2.38
CA VAL A 168 -24.76 12.18 1.02
C VAL A 168 -26.13 11.56 0.74
N LYS A 169 -27.09 12.40 0.34
CA LYS A 169 -28.35 11.95 -0.24
C LYS A 169 -28.13 11.72 -1.74
N ALA A 170 -28.42 10.54 -2.22
CA ALA A 170 -28.25 10.20 -3.62
C ALA A 170 -29.44 9.40 -4.15
N VAL A 171 -29.72 9.59 -5.44
CA VAL A 171 -30.87 9.01 -6.14
C VAL A 171 -30.36 7.98 -7.14
N ASN A 172 -30.97 6.79 -7.17
CA ASN A 172 -30.70 5.74 -8.14
C ASN A 172 -31.48 5.95 -9.46
N SER A 173 -31.23 5.09 -10.46
CA SER A 173 -31.93 5.12 -11.75
C SER A 173 -33.44 4.88 -11.66
N SER A 174 -33.94 4.31 -10.55
CA SER A 174 -35.38 4.11 -10.29
C SER A 174 -36.04 5.30 -9.60
N GLY A 175 -35.29 6.38 -9.29
CA GLY A 175 -35.79 7.55 -8.57
C GLY A 175 -35.83 7.39 -7.05
N GLU A 176 -35.27 6.31 -6.48
CA GLU A 176 -35.24 6.10 -5.03
C GLU A 176 -34.08 6.89 -4.41
N GLU A 177 -34.37 7.69 -3.39
CA GLU A 177 -33.38 8.42 -2.60
C GLU A 177 -32.93 7.59 -1.41
N SER A 178 -31.61 7.57 -1.18
CA SER A 178 -30.98 6.96 0.00
C SER A 178 -29.83 7.82 0.52
N THR A 179 -29.50 7.63 1.81
CA THR A 179 -28.40 8.36 2.46
C THR A 179 -27.18 7.46 2.60
N TYR A 180 -26.03 7.99 2.19
CA TYR A 180 -24.76 7.28 2.14
C TYR A 180 -23.72 7.95 3.03
N SER A 181 -23.10 7.20 3.93
CA SER A 181 -21.91 7.62 4.67
C SER A 181 -20.67 7.57 3.75
N TYR A 182 -19.56 8.16 4.16
CA TYR A 182 -18.29 8.13 3.42
C TYR A 182 -17.90 6.75 2.89
N ALA A 183 -17.93 5.74 3.77
CA ALA A 183 -17.57 4.37 3.38
C ALA A 183 -18.57 3.77 2.35
N LYS A 184 -19.86 4.05 2.50
CA LYS A 184 -20.89 3.62 1.55
C LYS A 184 -20.75 4.33 0.19
N CYS A 185 -20.42 5.63 0.18
CA CYS A 185 -20.13 6.36 -1.06
C CYS A 185 -18.98 5.69 -1.85
N ALA A 186 -17.88 5.37 -1.18
CA ALA A 186 -16.76 4.68 -1.80
C ALA A 186 -17.15 3.29 -2.35
N GLY A 187 -18.03 2.57 -1.64
CA GLY A 187 -18.61 1.30 -2.10
C GLY A 187 -19.44 1.45 -3.37
N VAL A 188 -20.30 2.47 -3.44
CA VAL A 188 -21.12 2.77 -4.63
C VAL A 188 -20.25 3.08 -5.84
N LEU A 189 -19.26 3.98 -5.69
CA LEU A 189 -18.38 4.38 -6.81
C LEU A 189 -17.57 3.21 -7.39
N LYS A 190 -17.26 2.19 -6.57
CA LYS A 190 -16.49 1.01 -7.01
C LYS A 190 -17.34 -0.16 -7.50
N GLY A 191 -18.53 -0.32 -6.94
CA GLY A 191 -19.27 -1.57 -7.08
C GLY A 191 -20.67 -1.44 -7.66
N SER A 192 -21.27 -0.25 -7.69
CA SER A 192 -22.62 -0.09 -8.27
C SER A 192 -22.58 -0.17 -9.80
N PRO A 193 -23.40 -1.00 -10.44
CA PRO A 193 -23.60 -0.98 -11.89
C PRO A 193 -24.42 0.23 -12.34
N ASP A 194 -25.17 0.88 -11.44
CA ASP A 194 -26.04 2.02 -11.73
C ASP A 194 -25.22 3.31 -11.84
N GLN A 195 -25.06 3.82 -13.07
CA GLN A 195 -24.32 5.04 -13.35
C GLN A 195 -25.01 6.27 -12.75
N ALA A 196 -26.36 6.33 -12.75
CA ALA A 196 -27.09 7.45 -12.17
C ALA A 196 -26.80 7.57 -10.67
N LEU A 197 -26.80 6.43 -9.96
CA LEU A 197 -26.45 6.39 -8.55
C LEU A 197 -24.97 6.81 -8.31
N ARG A 198 -24.02 6.30 -9.11
CA ARG A 198 -22.60 6.72 -8.97
C ARG A 198 -22.44 8.22 -9.18
N LYS A 199 -23.10 8.77 -10.20
CA LYS A 199 -23.06 10.21 -10.51
C LYS A 199 -23.70 11.03 -9.40
N SER A 200 -24.87 10.62 -8.89
CA SER A 200 -25.55 11.28 -7.77
C SER A 200 -24.71 11.27 -6.49
N VAL A 201 -24.08 10.13 -6.15
CA VAL A 201 -23.16 10.04 -5.00
C VAL A 201 -21.93 10.93 -5.20
N PHE A 202 -21.36 10.96 -6.41
CA PHE A 202 -20.20 11.81 -6.70
C PHE A 202 -20.52 13.29 -6.59
N CYS A 203 -21.67 13.74 -7.10
CA CYS A 203 -22.14 15.12 -6.96
C CYS A 203 -22.34 15.50 -5.49
N GLY A 204 -22.98 14.63 -4.69
CA GLY A 204 -23.16 14.91 -3.26
C GLY A 204 -21.85 14.94 -2.46
N LEU A 205 -20.85 14.11 -2.85
CA LEU A 205 -19.51 14.23 -2.30
C LEU A 205 -18.86 15.55 -2.69
N LYS A 206 -18.99 15.97 -3.95
CA LYS A 206 -18.45 17.24 -4.44
C LYS A 206 -19.03 18.42 -3.67
N GLU A 207 -20.35 18.49 -3.50
CA GLU A 207 -21.02 19.53 -2.70
C GLU A 207 -20.50 19.57 -1.25
N HIS A 208 -20.30 18.39 -0.62
CA HIS A 208 -19.76 18.32 0.73
C HIS A 208 -18.34 18.90 0.79
N TYR A 209 -17.46 18.49 -0.12
CA TYR A 209 -16.06 18.95 -0.11
C TYR A 209 -15.93 20.43 -0.49
N GLU A 210 -16.69 20.93 -1.44
CA GLU A 210 -16.74 22.36 -1.80
C GLU A 210 -17.16 23.21 -0.60
N LYS A 211 -18.20 22.79 0.13
CA LYS A 211 -18.65 23.47 1.36
C LYS A 211 -17.57 23.54 2.44
N HIS A 212 -16.69 22.57 2.52
CA HIS A 212 -15.66 22.44 3.55
C HIS A 212 -14.23 22.60 3.01
N ALA A 213 -14.06 23.07 1.77
CA ALA A 213 -12.79 23.13 1.06
C ALA A 213 -11.69 23.84 1.86
N ASN A 214 -12.03 24.96 2.54
CA ASN A 214 -11.07 25.70 3.36
C ASN A 214 -10.49 24.84 4.50
N LEU A 215 -11.30 24.02 5.18
CA LEU A 215 -10.83 23.15 6.26
C LEU A 215 -9.86 22.08 5.77
N TYR A 216 -10.15 21.49 4.61
CA TYR A 216 -9.25 20.51 3.99
C TYR A 216 -7.98 21.17 3.45
N ALA A 217 -8.09 22.37 2.85
CA ALA A 217 -6.94 23.13 2.38
C ALA A 217 -6.01 23.52 3.54
N ASP A 218 -6.57 24.03 4.65
CA ASP A 218 -5.80 24.35 5.85
C ASP A 218 -5.08 23.12 6.39
N LEU A 219 -5.75 21.97 6.45
CA LEU A 219 -5.16 20.73 6.91
C LEU A 219 -4.02 20.24 5.99
N LEU A 220 -4.20 20.31 4.67
CA LEU A 220 -3.13 20.00 3.69
C LEU A 220 -1.94 20.95 3.86
N ASN A 221 -2.20 22.27 4.00
CA ASN A 221 -1.16 23.26 4.22
C ASN A 221 -0.39 23.04 5.53
N MET A 222 -1.09 22.66 6.62
CA MET A 222 -0.44 22.32 7.91
C MET A 222 0.46 21.10 7.76
N LEU A 223 -0.02 20.03 7.13
CA LEU A 223 0.74 18.80 6.89
C LEU A 223 1.99 19.06 6.04
N ALA A 224 1.81 19.78 4.93
CA ALA A 224 2.92 20.12 4.05
C ALA A 224 3.91 21.09 4.73
N GLY A 225 3.42 22.11 5.43
CA GLY A 225 4.25 23.07 6.13
C GLY A 225 5.17 22.44 7.19
N PHE A 226 4.62 21.51 8.00
CA PHE A 226 5.44 20.77 8.97
C PHE A 226 6.55 19.97 8.29
N ARG A 227 6.22 19.23 7.22
CA ARG A 227 7.19 18.43 6.44
C ARG A 227 8.29 19.29 5.83
N LEU A 228 7.88 20.35 5.13
CA LEU A 228 8.82 21.26 4.47
C LEU A 228 9.77 21.94 5.47
N ASN A 229 9.27 22.36 6.64
CA ASN A 229 10.12 22.91 7.70
C ASN A 229 11.15 21.89 8.19
N LYS A 230 10.76 20.62 8.38
CA LYS A 230 11.67 19.53 8.75
C LYS A 230 12.73 19.30 7.67
N PHE A 231 12.32 19.28 6.40
CA PHE A 231 13.24 19.05 5.28
C PHE A 231 14.20 20.24 5.08
N ASN A 232 13.71 21.46 5.21
CA ASN A 232 14.56 22.66 5.17
C ASN A 232 15.59 22.67 6.30
N ALA A 233 15.21 22.26 7.52
CA ALA A 233 16.16 22.11 8.63
C ALA A 233 17.23 21.05 8.36
N ALA A 234 16.89 20.02 7.60
CA ALA A 234 17.80 18.98 7.14
C ALA A 234 18.53 19.34 5.82
N LYS A 235 18.30 20.53 5.26
CA LYS A 235 18.86 21.00 3.97
C LYS A 235 18.62 20.02 2.82
N THR A 236 17.43 19.43 2.78
CA THR A 236 17.01 18.51 1.73
C THR A 236 15.75 19.02 1.02
N ASP A 237 15.48 18.53 -0.18
CA ASP A 237 14.24 18.82 -0.91
C ASP A 237 13.06 17.97 -0.38
N PHE A 238 11.86 18.22 -0.90
CA PHE A 238 10.66 17.51 -0.46
C PHE A 238 10.53 16.10 -1.02
N LEU A 239 11.28 15.74 -2.07
CA LEU A 239 11.20 14.44 -2.73
C LEU A 239 12.15 13.41 -2.09
N THR A 240 13.35 13.83 -1.72
CA THR A 240 14.40 12.97 -1.14
C THR A 240 13.89 12.07 0.00
N PRO A 241 13.14 12.57 1.01
CA PRO A 241 12.63 11.71 2.08
C PRO A 241 11.70 10.59 1.58
N SER A 242 10.92 10.85 0.55
CA SER A 242 10.06 9.82 -0.06
C SER A 242 10.88 8.79 -0.84
N LEU A 243 11.90 9.22 -1.57
CA LEU A 243 12.80 8.32 -2.30
C LEU A 243 13.54 7.38 -1.33
N GLU A 244 14.05 7.92 -0.21
CA GLU A 244 14.69 7.13 0.84
C GLU A 244 13.72 6.11 1.46
N GLN A 245 12.49 6.51 1.80
CA GLN A 245 11.47 5.59 2.34
C GLN A 245 11.15 4.44 1.38
N ASN A 246 11.24 4.68 0.07
CA ASN A 246 10.90 3.72 -0.97
C ASN A 246 12.12 3.04 -1.59
N LYS A 247 13.33 3.33 -1.08
CA LYS A 247 14.61 2.74 -1.50
C LYS A 247 14.81 2.80 -3.02
N ILE A 248 14.54 3.98 -3.60
CA ILE A 248 14.75 4.27 -5.02
C ILE A 248 15.53 5.56 -5.24
N SER A 249 16.19 5.67 -6.39
CA SER A 249 16.81 6.90 -6.83
C SER A 249 15.81 7.79 -7.60
N LYS A 250 16.14 9.07 -7.72
CA LYS A 250 15.38 9.98 -8.57
C LYS A 250 15.40 9.54 -10.04
N ASP A 251 16.53 9.03 -10.52
CA ASP A 251 16.68 8.54 -11.91
C ASP A 251 15.70 7.39 -12.19
N THR A 252 15.48 6.50 -11.22
CA THR A 252 14.50 5.41 -11.32
C THR A 252 13.07 5.94 -11.41
N LEU A 253 12.74 6.94 -10.58
CA LEU A 253 11.42 7.56 -10.61
C LEU A 253 11.17 8.29 -11.94
N ASP A 254 12.16 9.07 -12.39
CA ASP A 254 12.08 9.82 -13.66
C ASP A 254 11.95 8.87 -14.86
N ALA A 255 12.74 7.78 -14.90
CA ALA A 255 12.67 6.77 -15.97
C ALA A 255 11.31 6.06 -16.03
N MET A 256 10.71 5.78 -14.88
CA MET A 256 9.37 5.21 -14.81
C MET A 256 8.31 6.16 -15.37
N PHE A 257 8.31 7.42 -14.94
CA PHE A 257 7.34 8.40 -15.45
C PHE A 257 7.57 8.72 -16.93
N GLU A 258 8.82 8.75 -17.40
CA GLU A 258 9.14 8.88 -18.83
C GLU A 258 8.50 7.76 -19.65
N ALA A 259 8.60 6.51 -19.19
CA ALA A 259 8.01 5.36 -19.87
C ALA A 259 6.47 5.44 -19.91
N VAL A 260 5.84 5.82 -18.81
CA VAL A 260 4.39 6.03 -18.73
C VAL A 260 3.95 7.14 -19.68
N CYS A 261 4.66 8.29 -19.68
CA CYS A 261 4.34 9.41 -20.57
C CYS A 261 4.52 9.05 -22.05
N LYS A 262 5.53 8.25 -22.40
CA LYS A 262 5.71 7.74 -23.79
C LYS A 262 4.57 6.83 -24.26
N ARG A 263 3.78 6.26 -23.36
CA ARG A 263 2.64 5.36 -23.65
C ARG A 263 1.29 5.97 -23.29
N LEU A 264 1.24 7.24 -22.96
CA LEU A 264 0.07 7.88 -22.37
C LEU A 264 -1.22 7.68 -23.18
N GLU A 265 -1.16 7.84 -24.51
CA GLU A 265 -2.32 7.64 -25.39
C GLU A 265 -2.82 6.18 -25.37
N LYS A 266 -1.91 5.21 -25.34
CA LYS A 266 -2.32 3.79 -25.22
C LYS A 266 -2.90 3.46 -23.84
N ILE A 267 -2.43 4.13 -22.79
CA ILE A 267 -3.01 3.95 -21.44
C ILE A 267 -4.40 4.58 -21.38
N ARG A 268 -4.59 5.75 -22.02
CA ARG A 268 -5.90 6.40 -22.18
C ARG A 268 -6.89 5.52 -22.95
N GLU A 269 -6.43 4.75 -23.92
CA GLU A 269 -7.26 3.77 -24.64
C GLU A 269 -7.91 2.78 -23.68
N CYS A 270 -7.25 2.37 -22.59
CA CYS A 270 -7.85 1.51 -21.56
C CYS A 270 -9.12 2.12 -20.92
N VAL A 271 -9.18 3.46 -20.84
CA VAL A 271 -10.36 4.18 -20.37
C VAL A 271 -11.42 4.24 -21.46
N SER A 272 -11.03 4.65 -22.68
CA SER A 272 -11.93 4.83 -23.82
C SER A 272 -12.61 3.52 -24.26
N LEU A 273 -11.91 2.38 -24.21
CA LEU A 273 -12.50 1.06 -24.50
C LEU A 273 -13.64 0.74 -23.54
N ARG A 274 -13.54 1.15 -22.28
CA ARG A 274 -14.58 0.91 -21.28
C ARG A 274 -15.76 1.87 -21.44
N ALA A 275 -15.53 3.09 -21.91
CA ALA A 275 -16.56 4.09 -22.12
C ALA A 275 -17.68 3.58 -23.04
N LYS A 276 -17.37 2.78 -24.08
CA LYS A 276 -18.33 2.21 -25.03
C LYS A 276 -19.48 1.44 -24.38
N TYR A 277 -19.27 0.90 -23.18
CA TYR A 277 -20.22 0.09 -22.42
C TYR A 277 -20.97 0.85 -21.34
N LEU A 278 -20.76 2.16 -21.28
CA LEU A 278 -21.47 3.08 -20.40
C LEU A 278 -22.55 3.83 -21.18
N PRO A 279 -23.58 4.35 -20.53
CA PRO A 279 -24.61 5.14 -21.17
C PRO A 279 -24.02 6.27 -22.05
N ASN A 280 -24.53 6.38 -23.27
CA ASN A 280 -24.09 7.34 -24.30
C ASN A 280 -22.60 7.18 -24.75
N GLY A 281 -21.92 6.10 -24.40
CA GLY A 281 -20.49 5.92 -24.71
C GLY A 281 -19.58 6.89 -23.96
N GLU A 282 -20.05 7.50 -22.89
CA GLU A 282 -19.33 8.50 -22.11
C GLU A 282 -18.87 7.95 -20.77
N ILE A 283 -17.67 8.31 -20.36
CA ILE A 283 -17.11 7.97 -19.05
C ILE A 283 -16.83 9.24 -18.25
N TYR A 284 -17.28 9.25 -17.01
CA TYR A 284 -17.07 10.33 -16.05
C TYR A 284 -16.09 9.87 -14.97
N ALA A 285 -15.53 10.79 -14.21
CA ALA A 285 -14.62 10.48 -13.11
C ALA A 285 -15.23 9.44 -12.13
N CYS A 286 -16.53 9.53 -11.85
CA CYS A 286 -17.26 8.57 -11.01
C CYS A 286 -17.36 7.16 -11.60
N ASP A 287 -17.07 6.98 -12.89
CA ASP A 287 -17.14 5.70 -13.60
C ASP A 287 -15.80 4.96 -13.70
N LEU A 288 -14.70 5.62 -13.34
CA LEU A 288 -13.35 5.07 -13.53
C LEU A 288 -13.16 3.72 -12.82
N LEU A 289 -13.85 3.51 -11.70
CA LEU A 289 -13.81 2.26 -10.94
C LEU A 289 -15.06 1.40 -11.10
N ALA A 290 -15.98 1.77 -12.01
CA ALA A 290 -17.22 1.04 -12.26
C ALA A 290 -16.97 -0.45 -12.58
N PRO A 291 -17.89 -1.34 -12.16
CA PRO A 291 -17.84 -2.75 -12.52
C PRO A 291 -18.06 -2.94 -14.03
N SER A 292 -17.69 -4.13 -14.51
CA SER A 292 -18.00 -4.57 -15.87
C SER A 292 -19.52 -4.67 -16.11
N PRO A 293 -20.02 -4.42 -17.33
CA PRO A 293 -21.42 -4.65 -17.66
C PRO A 293 -21.81 -6.14 -17.56
N PHE A 294 -20.84 -7.04 -17.64
CA PHE A 294 -21.02 -8.48 -17.45
C PHE A 294 -20.61 -8.97 -16.07
N ALA A 295 -20.31 -8.05 -15.13
CA ALA A 295 -20.00 -8.46 -13.78
C ALA A 295 -21.06 -9.47 -13.28
N SER A 296 -20.60 -10.67 -12.97
CA SER A 296 -21.48 -11.75 -12.53
C SER A 296 -22.28 -11.30 -11.31
N LYS A 297 -23.58 -11.55 -11.34
CA LYS A 297 -24.45 -11.43 -10.17
C LYS A 297 -24.28 -12.61 -9.23
N ASP A 298 -23.70 -13.71 -9.73
CA ASP A 298 -23.43 -14.90 -8.93
C ASP A 298 -22.29 -14.62 -7.98
N LYS A 299 -22.49 -15.05 -6.76
CA LYS A 299 -21.50 -14.89 -5.70
C LYS A 299 -20.69 -16.16 -5.58
N PHE A 300 -19.37 -16.00 -5.60
CA PHE A 300 -18.47 -17.10 -5.24
C PHE A 300 -18.57 -17.35 -3.74
N SER A 301 -18.83 -18.57 -3.33
CA SER A 301 -18.62 -18.98 -1.95
C SER A 301 -17.13 -18.80 -1.58
N TYR A 302 -16.83 -18.71 -0.30
CA TYR A 302 -15.43 -18.57 0.13
C TYR A 302 -14.59 -19.81 -0.27
N GLU A 303 -15.19 -20.99 -0.24
CA GLU A 303 -14.56 -22.24 -0.66
C GLU A 303 -14.22 -22.23 -2.15
N GLU A 304 -15.14 -21.81 -3.01
CA GLU A 304 -14.88 -21.65 -4.46
C GLU A 304 -13.76 -20.63 -4.69
N ALA A 305 -13.79 -19.51 -3.99
CA ALA A 305 -12.72 -18.49 -4.09
C ALA A 305 -11.34 -19.06 -3.75
N ILE A 306 -11.24 -19.77 -2.63
CA ILE A 306 -9.98 -20.41 -2.23
C ILE A 306 -9.55 -21.47 -3.24
N ASN A 307 -10.46 -22.28 -3.76
CA ASN A 307 -10.14 -23.29 -4.78
C ASN A 307 -9.60 -22.64 -6.08
N LEU A 308 -10.19 -21.52 -6.52
CA LEU A 308 -9.71 -20.77 -7.69
C LEU A 308 -8.30 -20.21 -7.44
N ILE A 309 -8.05 -19.67 -6.24
CA ILE A 309 -6.74 -19.14 -5.84
C ILE A 309 -5.71 -20.26 -5.77
N LEU A 310 -6.02 -21.38 -5.14
CA LEU A 310 -5.12 -22.55 -5.07
C LEU A 310 -4.80 -23.11 -6.47
N ALA A 311 -5.77 -23.18 -7.37
CA ALA A 311 -5.55 -23.58 -8.75
C ALA A 311 -4.61 -22.64 -9.51
N ALA A 312 -4.67 -21.33 -9.24
CA ALA A 312 -3.72 -20.37 -9.79
C ALA A 312 -2.32 -20.53 -9.14
N LEU A 313 -2.25 -20.62 -7.81
CA LEU A 313 -1.00 -20.73 -7.06
C LEU A 313 -0.27 -22.06 -7.30
N SER A 314 -0.97 -23.14 -7.66
CA SER A 314 -0.34 -24.42 -7.99
C SER A 314 0.71 -24.31 -9.11
N LYS A 315 0.57 -23.29 -9.97
CA LYS A 315 1.56 -22.97 -11.02
C LYS A 315 2.88 -22.41 -10.47
N LEU A 316 2.87 -21.89 -9.22
CA LEU A 316 4.08 -21.49 -8.48
C LEU A 316 4.69 -22.63 -7.66
N GLY A 317 4.08 -23.80 -7.67
CA GLY A 317 4.51 -24.98 -6.93
C GLY A 317 3.65 -25.29 -5.71
N ILE A 318 3.85 -26.50 -5.18
CA ILE A 318 3.05 -27.06 -4.09
C ILE A 318 3.18 -26.26 -2.79
N GLU A 319 4.36 -25.69 -2.50
CA GLU A 319 4.60 -24.93 -1.26
C GLU A 319 3.66 -23.73 -1.08
N ALA A 320 3.29 -23.03 -2.17
CA ALA A 320 2.36 -21.90 -2.09
C ALA A 320 0.96 -22.37 -1.70
N CYS A 321 0.53 -23.52 -2.20
CA CYS A 321 -0.76 -24.13 -1.85
C CYS A 321 -0.77 -24.66 -0.41
N GLU A 322 0.28 -25.35 0.01
CA GLU A 322 0.44 -25.84 1.39
C GLU A 322 0.41 -24.68 2.38
N PHE A 323 1.06 -23.57 2.05
CA PHE A 323 1.03 -22.36 2.88
C PHE A 323 -0.39 -21.80 3.06
N VAL A 324 -1.18 -21.68 1.99
CA VAL A 324 -2.57 -21.19 2.08
C VAL A 324 -3.44 -22.14 2.91
N ASN A 325 -3.32 -23.45 2.69
CA ASN A 325 -4.03 -24.46 3.47
C ASN A 325 -3.66 -24.37 4.96
N MET A 326 -2.38 -24.23 5.29
CA MET A 326 -1.91 -24.02 6.66
C MET A 326 -2.52 -22.76 7.29
N MET A 327 -2.61 -21.64 6.55
CA MET A 327 -3.24 -20.42 7.08
C MET A 327 -4.70 -20.62 7.42
N LEU A 328 -5.42 -21.41 6.61
CA LEU A 328 -6.83 -21.76 6.85
C LEU A 328 -6.98 -22.66 8.08
N GLU A 329 -6.16 -23.71 8.19
CA GLU A 329 -6.17 -24.64 9.30
C GLU A 329 -5.85 -23.98 10.64
N LYS A 330 -4.90 -23.02 10.62
CA LYS A 330 -4.46 -22.31 11.84
C LYS A 330 -5.33 -21.12 12.22
N GLY A 331 -6.39 -20.82 11.48
CA GLY A 331 -7.23 -19.64 11.75
C GLY A 331 -6.46 -18.32 11.62
N TRP A 332 -5.58 -18.19 10.62
CA TRP A 332 -4.83 -16.97 10.36
C TRP A 332 -5.54 -16.01 9.39
N ILE A 333 -6.71 -16.41 8.91
CA ILE A 333 -7.54 -15.63 7.99
C ILE A 333 -8.84 -15.23 8.69
N GLU A 334 -9.23 -13.98 8.54
CA GLU A 334 -10.48 -13.39 8.99
C GLU A 334 -11.25 -12.90 7.77
N ALA A 335 -12.22 -13.66 7.30
CA ALA A 335 -12.97 -13.36 6.08
C ALA A 335 -14.49 -13.23 6.29
N GLU A 336 -15.01 -13.51 7.49
CA GLU A 336 -16.43 -13.43 7.78
C GLU A 336 -16.95 -11.99 7.68
N GLY A 337 -18.02 -11.78 6.90
CA GLY A 337 -18.75 -10.52 6.87
C GLY A 337 -19.71 -10.42 8.06
N ARG A 338 -19.53 -9.43 8.94
CA ARG A 338 -20.39 -9.19 10.09
C ARG A 338 -20.53 -7.70 10.42
N GLU A 339 -21.51 -7.38 11.20
CA GLU A 339 -21.75 -6.04 11.71
C GLU A 339 -20.54 -5.56 12.55
N ASN A 340 -20.25 -4.27 12.50
CA ASN A 340 -19.13 -3.60 13.18
C ASN A 340 -17.72 -4.02 12.75
N LYS A 341 -17.58 -4.87 11.74
CA LYS A 341 -16.29 -5.19 11.15
C LYS A 341 -15.83 -4.06 10.20
N ALA A 342 -14.55 -3.71 10.21
CA ALA A 342 -14.00 -2.72 9.29
C ALA A 342 -14.19 -3.16 7.82
N ALA A 343 -14.37 -2.19 6.92
CA ALA A 343 -14.41 -2.48 5.49
C ALA A 343 -12.99 -2.63 4.93
N GLY A 344 -12.88 -3.41 3.83
CA GLY A 344 -11.62 -3.59 3.10
C GLY A 344 -10.90 -4.88 3.43
N ALA A 345 -9.61 -4.93 3.10
CA ALA A 345 -8.72 -6.04 3.42
C ALA A 345 -7.31 -5.53 3.73
N PHE A 346 -6.54 -6.32 4.43
CA PHE A 346 -5.12 -6.12 4.67
C PHE A 346 -4.45 -7.41 5.16
N CYS A 347 -3.14 -7.48 5.02
CA CYS A 347 -2.32 -8.48 5.68
C CYS A 347 -1.31 -7.79 6.61
N VAL A 348 -1.12 -8.35 7.81
CA VAL A 348 -0.13 -7.90 8.77
C VAL A 348 0.78 -9.05 9.20
N TRP A 349 1.96 -8.71 9.71
CA TRP A 349 2.97 -9.65 10.14
C TRP A 349 3.16 -9.62 11.66
N LEU A 350 2.86 -10.72 12.34
CA LEU A 350 3.21 -10.93 13.74
C LEU A 350 4.60 -11.61 13.79
N GLY A 351 5.65 -10.80 13.59
CA GLY A 351 7.02 -11.29 13.38
C GLY A 351 7.57 -12.13 14.54
N LYS A 352 7.22 -11.80 15.79
CA LYS A 352 7.57 -12.59 16.97
C LYS A 352 7.10 -14.04 16.87
N PHE A 353 5.91 -14.25 16.28
CA PHE A 353 5.28 -15.57 16.15
C PHE A 353 5.49 -16.19 14.76
N LYS A 354 6.10 -15.46 13.84
CA LYS A 354 6.26 -15.85 12.43
C LYS A 354 4.90 -16.16 11.77
N GLN A 355 3.90 -15.31 12.01
CA GLN A 355 2.52 -15.51 11.56
C GLN A 355 2.03 -14.32 10.76
N PRO A 356 1.68 -14.48 9.47
CA PRO A 356 0.86 -13.50 8.76
C PRO A 356 -0.59 -13.61 9.24
N ARG A 357 -1.28 -12.48 9.35
CA ARG A 357 -2.72 -12.42 9.65
C ARG A 357 -3.42 -11.64 8.55
N LEU A 358 -4.33 -12.31 7.87
CA LEU A 358 -5.08 -11.76 6.76
C LEU A 358 -6.49 -11.39 7.21
N PHE A 359 -6.88 -10.15 6.92
CA PHE A 359 -8.21 -9.60 7.15
C PHE A 359 -8.90 -9.31 5.82
N SER A 360 -10.17 -9.67 5.69
CA SER A 360 -11.02 -9.24 4.59
C SER A 360 -12.49 -9.22 4.99
N SER A 361 -13.28 -8.34 4.35
CA SER A 361 -14.75 -8.35 4.43
C SER A 361 -15.28 -8.99 3.15
N TYR A 362 -15.31 -10.32 3.12
CA TYR A 362 -15.65 -11.10 1.93
C TYR A 362 -17.16 -11.11 1.69
N THR A 363 -17.60 -10.77 0.47
CA THR A 363 -19.02 -10.74 0.07
C THR A 363 -19.36 -11.62 -1.14
N GLY A 364 -18.35 -12.29 -1.70
CA GLY A 364 -18.51 -13.21 -2.83
C GLY A 364 -18.34 -12.58 -4.22
N ALA A 365 -18.16 -11.26 -4.35
CA ALA A 365 -17.89 -10.66 -5.65
C ALA A 365 -16.52 -11.09 -6.20
N LEU A 366 -16.36 -11.19 -7.53
CA LEU A 366 -15.09 -11.50 -8.17
C LEU A 366 -13.95 -10.57 -7.71
N SER A 367 -14.25 -9.28 -7.52
CA SER A 367 -13.28 -8.32 -6.96
C SER A 367 -12.78 -8.70 -5.57
N HIS A 368 -13.61 -9.38 -4.75
CA HIS A 368 -13.22 -9.88 -3.44
C HIS A 368 -12.40 -11.17 -3.53
N VAL A 369 -12.63 -12.00 -4.56
CA VAL A 369 -11.75 -13.14 -4.83
C VAL A 369 -10.35 -12.66 -5.23
N ILE A 370 -10.26 -11.64 -6.10
CA ILE A 370 -9.01 -11.02 -6.50
C ILE A 370 -8.32 -10.35 -5.31
N GLN A 371 -9.08 -9.63 -4.47
CA GLN A 371 -8.57 -9.02 -3.24
C GLN A 371 -8.02 -10.08 -2.27
N GLN A 372 -8.67 -11.24 -2.15
CA GLN A 372 -8.19 -12.34 -1.33
C GLN A 372 -6.84 -12.88 -1.83
N ALA A 373 -6.67 -13.00 -3.15
CA ALA A 373 -5.39 -13.39 -3.77
C ALA A 373 -4.30 -12.33 -3.51
N HIS A 374 -4.66 -11.05 -3.54
CA HIS A 374 -3.78 -9.93 -3.19
C HIS A 374 -3.22 -10.08 -1.77
N GLU A 375 -4.10 -10.21 -0.79
CA GLU A 375 -3.68 -10.33 0.62
C GLU A 375 -2.88 -11.61 0.90
N LEU A 376 -3.21 -12.70 0.20
CA LEU A 376 -2.41 -13.92 0.25
C LEU A 376 -1.00 -13.74 -0.36
N GLY A 377 -0.85 -12.83 -1.32
CA GLY A 377 0.46 -12.43 -1.85
C GLY A 377 1.33 -11.74 -0.79
N HIS A 378 0.76 -10.82 -0.02
CA HIS A 378 1.46 -10.24 1.13
C HIS A 378 1.81 -11.29 2.18
N ALA A 379 0.87 -12.17 2.50
CA ALA A 379 1.09 -13.25 3.47
C ALA A 379 2.23 -14.18 3.04
N TRP A 380 2.26 -14.56 1.75
CA TRP A 380 3.33 -15.37 1.16
C TRP A 380 4.69 -14.66 1.22
N HIS A 381 4.73 -13.36 0.92
CA HIS A 381 5.94 -12.55 1.02
C HIS A 381 6.51 -12.58 2.44
N TYR A 382 5.70 -12.31 3.46
CA TYR A 382 6.11 -12.39 4.86
C TYR A 382 6.56 -13.82 5.24
N TRP A 383 5.86 -14.85 4.76
CA TRP A 383 6.21 -16.23 5.04
C TRP A 383 7.58 -16.61 4.49
N LEU A 384 7.93 -16.13 3.30
CA LEU A 384 9.26 -16.34 2.72
C LEU A 384 10.35 -15.67 3.56
N MET A 385 10.06 -14.51 4.13
CA MET A 385 11.00 -13.75 4.96
C MET A 385 11.05 -14.19 6.43
N ARG A 386 10.23 -15.16 6.87
CA ARG A 386 10.04 -15.51 8.29
C ARG A 386 11.31 -15.91 9.06
N ASP A 387 12.32 -16.39 8.37
CA ASP A 387 13.56 -16.92 8.97
C ASP A 387 14.76 -15.98 8.81
N ILE A 388 14.60 -14.85 8.13
CA ILE A 388 15.63 -13.81 8.08
C ILE A 388 15.53 -12.88 9.30
N CYS A 389 16.56 -12.08 9.51
CA CYS A 389 16.60 -11.07 10.58
C CYS A 389 15.33 -10.20 10.60
N ALA A 390 14.73 -10.00 11.77
CA ALA A 390 13.49 -9.23 11.91
C ALA A 390 13.61 -7.81 11.34
N LEU A 391 14.80 -7.21 11.41
CA LEU A 391 15.08 -5.88 10.86
C LEU A 391 15.01 -5.82 9.32
N HIS A 392 15.05 -6.97 8.64
CA HIS A 392 15.02 -7.11 7.20
C HIS A 392 13.65 -7.53 6.65
N GLN A 393 12.67 -7.77 7.51
CA GLN A 393 11.33 -8.30 7.14
C GLN A 393 10.34 -7.22 6.71
N LYS A 394 10.76 -5.99 6.51
CA LYS A 394 9.89 -4.87 6.14
C LYS A 394 10.30 -4.29 4.79
N PRO A 395 9.77 -4.79 3.68
CA PRO A 395 10.02 -4.19 2.37
C PRO A 395 9.45 -2.76 2.32
N PRO A 396 10.09 -1.84 1.56
CA PRO A 396 9.54 -0.52 1.30
C PRO A 396 8.24 -0.64 0.49
N MET A 397 7.41 0.41 0.51
CA MET A 397 6.10 0.39 -0.17
C MET A 397 6.23 0.13 -1.67
N SER A 398 7.30 0.60 -2.32
CA SER A 398 7.65 0.33 -3.72
C SER A 398 7.78 -1.16 -4.07
N LEU A 399 8.13 -2.01 -3.09
CA LEU A 399 8.33 -3.44 -3.28
C LEU A 399 7.30 -4.30 -2.52
N ALA A 400 6.62 -3.74 -1.53
CA ALA A 400 5.63 -4.46 -0.73
C ALA A 400 4.48 -4.98 -1.59
N GLU A 401 4.07 -4.21 -2.60
CA GLU A 401 2.97 -4.57 -3.50
C GLU A 401 3.36 -5.54 -4.63
N CYS A 402 4.66 -5.84 -4.80
CA CYS A 402 5.09 -6.72 -5.89
C CYS A 402 4.51 -8.14 -5.79
N ALA A 403 4.43 -8.70 -4.59
CA ALA A 403 3.90 -10.06 -4.39
C ALA A 403 2.37 -10.07 -4.46
N SER A 404 1.71 -9.06 -3.91
CA SER A 404 0.25 -8.97 -3.88
C SER A 404 -0.33 -8.75 -5.28
N THR A 405 0.19 -7.77 -6.01
CA THR A 405 -0.25 -7.49 -7.40
C THR A 405 0.18 -8.59 -8.38
N PHE A 406 1.30 -9.28 -8.14
CA PHE A 406 1.66 -10.48 -8.89
C PHE A 406 0.62 -11.61 -8.71
N ASN A 407 0.19 -11.88 -7.48
CA ASN A 407 -0.83 -12.90 -7.21
C ASN A 407 -2.19 -12.54 -7.83
N GLU A 408 -2.57 -11.26 -7.85
CA GLU A 408 -3.75 -10.82 -8.59
C GLU A 408 -3.63 -11.15 -10.09
N ALA A 409 -2.52 -10.77 -10.72
CA ALA A 409 -2.29 -11.00 -12.13
C ALA A 409 -2.25 -12.50 -12.46
N LEU A 410 -1.61 -13.31 -11.59
CA LEU A 410 -1.58 -14.77 -11.72
C LEU A 410 -2.98 -15.38 -11.68
N LEU A 411 -3.81 -14.96 -10.72
CA LEU A 411 -5.21 -15.41 -10.61
C LEU A 411 -6.01 -14.98 -11.83
N ARG A 412 -5.97 -13.71 -12.24
CA ARG A 412 -6.69 -13.21 -13.41
C ARG A 412 -6.28 -13.94 -14.69
N ASN A 413 -4.99 -14.17 -14.89
CA ASN A 413 -4.50 -14.98 -16.00
C ASN A 413 -4.98 -16.44 -15.97
N HIS A 414 -5.00 -17.03 -14.77
CA HIS A 414 -5.52 -18.40 -14.61
C HIS A 414 -7.00 -18.45 -14.97
N LEU A 415 -7.83 -17.59 -14.40
CA LEU A 415 -9.26 -17.53 -14.64
C LEU A 415 -9.57 -17.32 -16.13
N ARG A 416 -8.89 -16.39 -16.79
CA ARG A 416 -9.08 -16.09 -18.21
C ARG A 416 -8.69 -17.25 -19.12
N LYS A 417 -7.57 -17.93 -18.84
CA LYS A 417 -7.07 -19.04 -19.67
C LYS A 417 -7.83 -20.35 -19.45
N SER A 418 -8.50 -20.52 -18.31
CA SER A 418 -9.26 -21.72 -17.98
C SER A 418 -10.76 -21.63 -18.26
N SER A 419 -11.29 -20.44 -18.51
CA SER A 419 -12.70 -20.24 -18.81
C SER A 419 -12.98 -20.30 -20.31
N SER A 420 -14.08 -20.95 -20.67
CA SER A 420 -14.70 -20.90 -22.01
C SER A 420 -15.82 -19.86 -22.12
N ASP A 421 -16.16 -19.18 -21.01
CA ASP A 421 -17.18 -18.12 -21.00
C ASP A 421 -16.54 -16.78 -21.41
N ASP A 422 -16.88 -16.33 -22.60
CA ASP A 422 -16.38 -15.07 -23.16
C ASP A 422 -16.79 -13.84 -22.32
N LYS A 423 -17.98 -13.85 -21.68
CA LYS A 423 -18.43 -12.76 -20.81
C LYS A 423 -17.63 -12.68 -19.52
N PHE A 424 -17.31 -13.84 -18.94
CA PHE A 424 -16.45 -13.91 -17.78
C PHE A 424 -15.01 -13.47 -18.12
N CYS A 425 -14.46 -13.90 -19.25
CA CYS A 425 -13.16 -13.41 -19.74
C CYS A 425 -13.16 -11.91 -19.99
N PHE A 426 -14.27 -11.35 -20.48
CA PHE A 426 -14.43 -9.91 -20.66
C PHE A 426 -14.39 -9.17 -19.31
N ASP A 427 -15.07 -9.69 -18.28
CA ASP A 427 -15.02 -9.09 -16.94
C ASP A 427 -13.59 -9.10 -16.37
N ILE A 428 -12.84 -10.19 -16.55
CA ILE A 428 -11.41 -10.24 -16.14
C ILE A 428 -10.59 -9.17 -16.88
N LEU A 429 -10.73 -9.06 -18.21
CA LEU A 429 -10.01 -8.06 -18.99
C LEU A 429 -10.45 -6.63 -18.64
N TRP A 430 -11.73 -6.41 -18.30
CA TRP A 430 -12.19 -5.13 -17.77
C TRP A 430 -11.45 -4.74 -16.50
N GLN A 431 -11.19 -5.69 -15.59
CA GLN A 431 -10.40 -5.42 -14.38
C GLN A 431 -8.95 -5.08 -14.73
N GLU A 432 -8.35 -5.71 -15.75
CA GLU A 432 -6.99 -5.37 -16.20
C GLU A 432 -6.92 -3.94 -16.77
N LEU A 433 -7.86 -3.55 -17.64
CA LEU A 433 -7.92 -2.19 -18.17
C LEU A 433 -8.12 -1.15 -17.06
N LYS A 434 -8.99 -1.47 -16.08
CA LYS A 434 -9.24 -0.63 -14.91
C LYS A 434 -7.97 -0.47 -14.06
N SER A 435 -7.23 -1.55 -13.83
CA SER A 435 -5.98 -1.54 -13.08
C SER A 435 -4.91 -0.73 -13.80
N ALA A 436 -4.72 -0.94 -15.10
CA ALA A 436 -3.77 -0.18 -15.91
C ALA A 436 -4.04 1.34 -15.84
N ALA A 437 -5.29 1.76 -16.04
CA ALA A 437 -5.67 3.16 -15.94
C ALA A 437 -5.48 3.72 -14.51
N ASN A 438 -5.89 2.98 -13.48
CA ASN A 438 -5.74 3.43 -12.10
C ASN A 438 -4.28 3.57 -11.67
N PHE A 439 -3.43 2.58 -11.96
CA PHE A 439 -2.03 2.61 -11.52
C PHE A 439 -1.15 3.55 -12.37
N MET A 440 -1.47 3.79 -13.64
CA MET A 440 -0.63 4.64 -14.49
C MET A 440 -1.19 6.06 -14.69
N LEU A 441 -2.52 6.24 -14.84
CA LEU A 441 -3.09 7.58 -14.99
C LEU A 441 -3.41 8.21 -13.61
N ASN A 442 -4.24 7.54 -12.79
CA ASN A 442 -4.70 8.15 -11.53
C ASN A 442 -3.56 8.36 -10.53
N ILE A 443 -2.60 7.42 -10.44
CA ILE A 443 -1.38 7.62 -9.63
C ILE A 443 -0.51 8.74 -10.22
N GLY A 444 -0.43 8.84 -11.54
CA GLY A 444 0.26 9.94 -12.22
C GLY A 444 -0.33 11.30 -11.85
N VAL A 445 -1.66 11.44 -11.91
CA VAL A 445 -2.38 12.64 -11.46
C VAL A 445 -2.02 13.00 -10.02
N ARG A 446 -2.05 12.03 -9.12
CA ARG A 446 -1.75 12.29 -7.69
C ARG A 446 -0.32 12.74 -7.44
N TYR A 447 0.64 12.14 -8.13
CA TYR A 447 2.05 12.51 -8.02
C TYR A 447 2.30 13.93 -8.56
N GLU A 448 1.74 14.24 -9.71
CA GLU A 448 1.85 15.56 -10.33
C GLU A 448 1.22 16.65 -9.47
N PHE A 449 0.00 16.41 -8.99
CA PHE A 449 -0.68 17.31 -8.07
C PHE A 449 0.13 17.55 -6.79
N GLU A 450 0.55 16.47 -6.11
CA GLU A 450 1.25 16.58 -4.82
C GLU A 450 2.59 17.28 -4.98
N SER A 451 3.29 17.04 -6.09
CA SER A 451 4.55 17.71 -6.43
C SER A 451 4.36 19.20 -6.69
N ALA A 452 3.32 19.59 -7.45
CA ALA A 452 2.99 20.99 -7.70
C ALA A 452 2.57 21.72 -6.41
N PHE A 453 1.74 21.08 -5.61
CA PHE A 453 1.27 21.60 -4.32
C PHE A 453 2.44 21.82 -3.34
N LEU A 454 3.32 20.82 -3.15
CA LEU A 454 4.47 20.94 -2.26
C LEU A 454 5.46 22.01 -2.73
N LYS A 455 5.65 22.14 -4.03
CA LYS A 455 6.50 23.19 -4.61
C LYS A 455 5.92 24.59 -4.32
N ALA A 456 4.64 24.81 -4.59
CA ALA A 456 3.98 26.09 -4.30
C ALA A 456 3.97 26.40 -2.79
N ARG A 457 3.77 25.38 -1.96
CA ARG A 457 3.73 25.52 -0.49
C ARG A 457 5.09 25.96 0.12
N GLN A 458 6.21 25.80 -0.59
CA GLN A 458 7.51 26.35 -0.17
C GLN A 458 7.49 27.88 -0.12
N ASP A 459 6.73 28.53 -1.00
CA ASP A 459 6.67 29.96 -1.13
C ASP A 459 5.57 30.61 -0.23
N GLY A 460 4.62 29.79 0.27
CA GLY A 460 3.54 30.28 1.14
C GLY A 460 2.39 29.28 1.32
N VAL A 461 1.31 29.76 1.90
CA VAL A 461 0.06 29.02 2.03
C VAL A 461 -0.62 28.94 0.66
N VAL A 462 -1.03 27.75 0.26
CA VAL A 462 -1.70 27.50 -1.02
C VAL A 462 -3.21 27.61 -0.83
N SER A 463 -3.86 28.44 -1.61
CA SER A 463 -5.32 28.66 -1.56
C SER A 463 -6.11 27.47 -2.12
N VAL A 464 -7.41 27.41 -1.81
CA VAL A 464 -8.35 26.42 -2.39
C VAL A 464 -8.30 26.45 -3.92
N ASN A 465 -8.36 27.64 -4.53
CA ASN A 465 -8.36 27.78 -5.99
C ASN A 465 -7.07 27.26 -6.61
N GLU A 466 -5.91 27.47 -5.98
CA GLU A 466 -4.63 26.92 -6.46
C GLU A 466 -4.57 25.40 -6.33
N ILE A 467 -5.06 24.84 -5.22
CA ILE A 467 -5.16 23.39 -5.02
C ILE A 467 -6.00 22.76 -6.12
N GLU A 468 -7.18 23.30 -6.40
CA GLU A 468 -8.07 22.80 -7.44
C GLU A 468 -7.48 22.96 -8.85
N ASN A 469 -6.79 24.07 -9.11
CA ASN A 469 -6.10 24.30 -10.37
C ASN A 469 -4.94 23.30 -10.59
N PHE A 470 -4.13 23.04 -9.56
CA PHE A 470 -3.07 22.01 -9.66
C PHE A 470 -3.65 20.63 -9.93
N MET A 471 -4.78 20.30 -9.32
CA MET A 471 -5.47 19.03 -9.57
C MET A 471 -6.01 18.95 -11.00
N GLN A 472 -6.64 20.02 -11.49
CA GLN A 472 -7.13 20.07 -12.86
C GLN A 472 -6.00 19.92 -13.88
N MET A 473 -4.89 20.66 -13.71
CA MET A 473 -3.72 20.54 -14.58
C MET A 473 -3.14 19.13 -14.60
N ALA A 474 -3.05 18.48 -13.43
CA ALA A 474 -2.59 17.10 -13.33
C ALA A 474 -3.56 16.12 -14.02
N TRP A 475 -4.86 16.35 -13.88
CA TRP A 475 -5.88 15.56 -14.55
C TRP A 475 -5.78 15.67 -16.07
N ASP A 476 -5.72 16.89 -16.59
CA ASP A 476 -5.61 17.17 -18.03
C ASP A 476 -4.34 16.54 -18.63
N LYS A 477 -3.24 16.58 -17.88
CA LYS A 477 -1.98 15.95 -18.30
C LYS A 477 -2.13 14.43 -18.47
N PHE A 478 -2.79 13.73 -17.57
CA PHE A 478 -2.85 12.27 -17.59
C PHE A 478 -4.10 11.73 -18.28
N TYR A 479 -5.28 12.26 -18.02
CA TYR A 479 -6.53 11.80 -18.62
C TYR A 479 -6.87 12.52 -19.94
N GLY A 480 -6.47 13.77 -20.12
CA GLY A 480 -6.86 14.56 -21.30
C GLY A 480 -8.38 14.58 -21.45
N GLU A 481 -8.84 14.32 -22.66
CA GLU A 481 -10.28 14.31 -23.01
C GLU A 481 -10.95 12.93 -22.84
N THR A 482 -10.27 11.96 -22.19
CA THR A 482 -10.83 10.60 -22.03
C THR A 482 -11.99 10.53 -21.04
N THR A 483 -12.12 11.50 -20.14
CA THR A 483 -13.25 11.64 -19.22
C THR A 483 -13.99 12.95 -19.47
N LYS A 484 -15.29 12.98 -19.21
CA LYS A 484 -16.15 14.15 -19.42
C LYS A 484 -16.04 15.21 -18.32
N ASP A 485 -15.50 14.82 -17.18
CA ASP A 485 -15.23 15.66 -16.02
C ASP A 485 -13.92 15.24 -15.35
N SER A 486 -13.53 15.98 -14.32
CA SER A 486 -12.35 15.69 -13.51
C SER A 486 -12.72 15.35 -12.07
N GLU A 487 -11.85 14.60 -11.40
CA GLU A 487 -11.98 14.32 -9.96
C GLU A 487 -11.32 15.45 -9.14
N ASN A 488 -11.76 16.69 -9.33
CA ASN A 488 -11.17 17.87 -8.69
C ASN A 488 -11.24 17.85 -7.16
N ILE A 489 -12.13 17.03 -6.58
CA ILE A 489 -12.23 16.80 -5.13
C ILE A 489 -11.20 15.80 -4.58
N LEU A 490 -10.41 15.17 -5.44
CA LEU A 490 -9.43 14.15 -5.04
C LEU A 490 -8.48 14.62 -3.92
N PRO A 491 -7.98 15.88 -3.89
CA PRO A 491 -7.15 16.37 -2.81
C PRO A 491 -7.82 16.30 -1.45
N TYR A 492 -9.13 16.47 -1.39
CA TYR A 492 -9.88 16.57 -0.15
C TYR A 492 -10.31 15.21 0.40
N PHE A 493 -10.61 14.25 -0.47
CA PHE A 493 -11.12 12.96 -0.01
C PHE A 493 -10.07 11.84 0.05
N LYS A 494 -8.92 12.00 -0.62
CA LYS A 494 -7.94 10.92 -0.71
C LYS A 494 -7.02 10.87 0.50
N LEU A 495 -7.22 9.88 1.36
CA LEU A 495 -6.48 9.71 2.61
C LEU A 495 -4.93 9.74 2.44
N HIS A 496 -4.43 9.40 1.25
CA HIS A 496 -3.00 9.32 0.96
C HIS A 496 -2.27 10.66 1.16
N PHE A 497 -2.94 11.78 0.90
CA PHE A 497 -2.37 13.12 1.10
C PHE A 497 -2.30 13.52 2.58
N TYR A 498 -3.07 12.86 3.45
CA TYR A 498 -3.16 13.14 4.88
C TYR A 498 -2.36 12.19 5.78
N LYS A 499 -1.71 11.18 5.20
CA LYS A 499 -0.83 10.28 5.94
C LYS A 499 0.33 11.06 6.55
N THR A 500 0.61 10.85 7.85
CA THR A 500 1.66 11.56 8.57
C THR A 500 2.98 10.80 8.63
N ASP A 501 2.94 9.51 8.37
CA ASP A 501 4.08 8.58 8.41
C ASP A 501 4.69 8.28 7.02
N GLN A 502 4.04 8.74 5.95
CA GLN A 502 4.45 8.53 4.56
C GLN A 502 4.61 9.86 3.83
N TYR A 503 5.59 9.93 2.92
CA TYR A 503 5.86 11.13 2.12
C TYR A 503 5.64 10.82 0.65
N ILE A 504 4.83 11.64 -0.05
CA ILE A 504 4.44 11.45 -1.46
C ILE A 504 4.03 10.00 -1.72
N TYR A 505 2.96 9.58 -1.04
CA TYR A 505 2.61 8.16 -0.79
C TYR A 505 1.98 7.45 -1.99
N ASN A 506 1.88 8.08 -3.16
CA ASN A 506 1.12 7.53 -4.29
C ASN A 506 1.98 6.78 -5.32
N TYR A 507 3.10 7.35 -5.79
CA TYR A 507 3.92 6.74 -6.85
C TYR A 507 4.48 5.33 -6.51
N PRO A 508 4.73 4.94 -5.26
CA PRO A 508 5.21 3.59 -4.95
C PRO A 508 4.28 2.47 -5.41
N TYR A 509 2.98 2.73 -5.47
CA TYR A 509 2.01 1.78 -6.02
C TYR A 509 2.20 1.53 -7.52
N MET A 510 2.56 2.57 -8.29
CA MET A 510 2.88 2.42 -9.71
C MET A 510 4.13 1.56 -9.90
N ILE A 511 5.16 1.75 -9.06
CA ILE A 511 6.38 0.93 -9.08
C ILE A 511 6.04 -0.54 -8.84
N GLY A 512 5.32 -0.83 -7.75
CA GLY A 512 4.92 -2.20 -7.40
C GLY A 512 4.10 -2.86 -8.50
N TYR A 513 3.12 -2.14 -9.06
CA TYR A 513 2.31 -2.62 -10.18
C TYR A 513 3.14 -2.94 -11.42
N LEU A 514 4.00 -2.01 -11.86
CA LEU A 514 4.81 -2.19 -13.06
C LEU A 514 5.84 -3.31 -12.92
N ILE A 515 6.49 -3.43 -11.75
CA ILE A 515 7.39 -4.57 -11.47
C ILE A 515 6.60 -5.89 -11.51
N SER A 516 5.38 -5.93 -10.97
CA SER A 516 4.57 -7.16 -11.03
C SER A 516 4.19 -7.54 -12.46
N GLN A 517 3.93 -6.55 -13.35
CA GLN A 517 3.70 -6.80 -14.77
C GLN A 517 4.93 -7.41 -15.46
N PHE A 518 6.13 -6.97 -15.09
CA PHE A 518 7.36 -7.59 -15.56
C PHE A 518 7.51 -9.03 -15.03
N LEU A 519 7.28 -9.22 -13.72
CA LEU A 519 7.41 -10.53 -13.10
C LEU A 519 6.42 -11.56 -13.68
N ILE A 520 5.17 -11.16 -13.98
CA ILE A 520 4.20 -12.06 -14.60
C ILE A 520 4.59 -12.41 -16.03
N SER A 521 5.14 -11.45 -16.79
CA SER A 521 5.69 -11.70 -18.13
C SER A 521 6.84 -12.70 -18.10
N GLU A 522 7.78 -12.57 -17.14
CA GLU A 522 8.88 -13.52 -16.95
C GLU A 522 8.38 -14.90 -16.57
N PHE A 523 7.35 -14.98 -15.72
CA PHE A 523 6.72 -16.25 -15.35
C PHE A 523 6.05 -16.95 -16.55
N GLU A 524 5.37 -16.20 -17.40
CA GLU A 524 4.74 -16.74 -18.61
C GLU A 524 5.76 -17.27 -19.62
N ASN A 525 6.94 -16.65 -19.71
CA ASN A 525 8.01 -17.05 -20.63
C ASN A 525 8.80 -18.27 -20.15
N ASP A 526 9.12 -18.38 -18.86
CA ASP A 526 9.90 -19.50 -18.29
C ASP A 526 9.53 -19.74 -16.82
N SER A 527 8.44 -20.44 -16.58
CA SER A 527 7.97 -20.75 -15.22
C SER A 527 8.93 -21.65 -14.43
N GLY A 528 9.71 -22.49 -15.11
CA GLY A 528 10.61 -23.45 -14.45
C GLY A 528 11.78 -22.79 -13.71
N LYS A 529 12.37 -21.73 -14.30
CA LYS A 529 13.48 -20.97 -13.68
C LYS A 529 12.99 -19.81 -12.84
N PHE A 530 11.74 -19.40 -13.02
CA PHE A 530 11.17 -18.22 -12.38
C PHE A 530 11.07 -18.37 -10.87
N LEU A 531 10.55 -19.48 -10.37
CA LEU A 531 10.15 -19.62 -8.96
C LEU A 531 11.30 -19.40 -7.96
N ALA A 532 12.46 -20.02 -8.19
CA ALA A 532 13.62 -19.84 -7.30
C ALA A 532 14.09 -18.39 -7.29
N ARG A 533 14.12 -17.74 -8.47
CA ARG A 533 14.51 -16.34 -8.63
C ARG A 533 13.50 -15.40 -7.97
N TYR A 534 12.20 -15.67 -8.11
CA TYR A 534 11.12 -14.89 -7.52
C TYR A 534 11.15 -14.95 -5.98
N LYS A 535 11.35 -16.15 -5.39
CA LYS A 535 11.51 -16.29 -3.95
C LYS A 535 12.71 -15.48 -3.43
N ALA A 536 13.86 -15.59 -4.10
CA ALA A 536 15.05 -14.83 -3.73
C ALA A 536 14.85 -13.31 -3.87
N PHE A 537 14.15 -12.86 -4.92
CA PHE A 537 13.77 -11.46 -5.10
C PHE A 537 12.93 -10.95 -3.92
N LEU A 538 11.90 -11.70 -3.52
CA LEU A 538 11.06 -11.32 -2.39
C LEU A 538 11.82 -11.30 -1.06
N MET A 539 12.69 -12.26 -0.81
CA MET A 539 13.49 -12.33 0.42
C MET A 539 14.46 -11.14 0.58
N ASP A 540 15.03 -10.66 -0.52
CA ASP A 540 15.98 -9.53 -0.51
C ASP A 540 15.30 -8.14 -0.51
N SER A 541 13.99 -8.07 -0.74
CA SER A 541 13.25 -6.81 -0.93
C SER A 541 13.25 -5.90 0.31
N GLY A 542 13.45 -6.46 1.51
CA GLY A 542 13.49 -5.69 2.75
C GLY A 542 14.79 -4.90 2.96
N VAL A 543 15.88 -5.27 2.26
CA VAL A 543 17.23 -4.69 2.48
C VAL A 543 17.84 -4.01 1.27
N MET A 544 17.41 -4.37 0.05
CA MET A 544 17.98 -3.83 -1.18
C MET A 544 17.18 -2.63 -1.71
N SER A 545 17.85 -1.74 -2.43
CA SER A 545 17.16 -0.77 -3.27
C SER A 545 16.44 -1.45 -4.42
N VAL A 546 15.46 -0.78 -5.04
CA VAL A 546 14.76 -1.30 -6.23
C VAL A 546 15.75 -1.59 -7.35
N GLU A 547 16.73 -0.70 -7.54
CA GLU A 547 17.77 -0.85 -8.57
C GLU A 547 18.64 -2.09 -8.36
N ASP A 548 19.16 -2.25 -7.13
CA ASP A 548 20.03 -3.38 -6.80
C ASP A 548 19.27 -4.71 -6.87
N LEU A 549 18.02 -4.70 -6.40
CA LEU A 549 17.16 -5.88 -6.43
C LEU A 549 16.89 -6.34 -7.86
N LEU A 550 16.49 -5.42 -8.74
CA LEU A 550 16.24 -5.71 -10.16
C LEU A 550 17.54 -6.12 -10.88
N GLN A 551 18.66 -5.44 -10.61
CA GLN A 551 19.93 -5.80 -11.19
C GLN A 551 20.39 -7.19 -10.76
N LYS A 552 20.24 -7.53 -9.47
CA LYS A 552 20.67 -8.83 -8.91
C LYS A 552 19.86 -9.99 -9.47
N HIS A 553 18.54 -9.89 -9.42
CA HIS A 553 17.64 -11.02 -9.67
C HIS A 553 17.12 -11.11 -11.10
N VAL A 554 16.97 -10.00 -11.81
CA VAL A 554 16.39 -9.99 -13.17
C VAL A 554 17.27 -9.32 -14.22
N LYS A 555 18.46 -8.87 -13.83
CA LYS A 555 19.47 -8.26 -14.74
C LYS A 555 18.92 -7.06 -15.52
N LYS A 556 18.10 -6.24 -14.86
CA LYS A 556 17.51 -5.03 -15.42
C LYS A 556 17.97 -3.80 -14.63
N ASP A 557 18.19 -2.69 -15.33
CA ASP A 557 18.51 -1.41 -14.72
C ASP A 557 17.24 -0.54 -14.63
N ALA A 558 16.73 -0.32 -13.42
CA ALA A 558 15.54 0.48 -13.16
C ALA A 558 15.71 1.97 -13.52
N ARG A 559 16.94 2.46 -13.64
CA ARG A 559 17.23 3.85 -14.06
C ARG A 559 17.08 4.07 -15.56
N ARG A 560 16.68 3.05 -16.30
CA ARG A 560 16.48 3.07 -17.75
C ARG A 560 15.00 2.96 -18.10
N SER A 561 14.51 3.91 -18.89
CA SER A 561 13.10 3.91 -19.31
C SER A 561 12.72 2.67 -20.15
N GLU A 562 13.68 2.00 -20.80
CA GLU A 562 13.45 0.78 -21.55
C GLU A 562 12.92 -0.38 -20.68
N PHE A 563 13.37 -0.49 -19.43
CA PHE A 563 12.83 -1.47 -18.50
C PHE A 563 11.35 -1.19 -18.19
N TRP A 564 11.04 0.05 -17.86
CA TRP A 564 9.67 0.46 -17.53
C TRP A 564 8.74 0.40 -18.75
N LEU A 565 9.25 0.66 -19.95
CA LEU A 565 8.49 0.47 -21.19
C LEU A 565 8.07 -1.00 -21.37
N GLN A 566 8.95 -1.97 -21.07
CA GLN A 566 8.58 -3.39 -21.09
C GLN A 566 7.44 -3.70 -20.12
N CYS A 567 7.48 -3.14 -18.90
CA CYS A 567 6.42 -3.29 -17.90
C CYS A 567 5.09 -2.70 -18.37
N VAL A 568 5.13 -1.46 -18.89
CA VAL A 568 3.95 -0.76 -19.42
C VAL A 568 3.36 -1.48 -20.63
N ASP A 569 4.20 -1.87 -21.58
CA ASP A 569 3.75 -2.56 -22.81
C ASP A 569 3.11 -3.92 -22.47
N HIS A 570 3.60 -4.67 -21.47
CA HIS A 570 2.95 -5.89 -20.99
C HIS A 570 1.55 -5.59 -20.44
N ALA A 571 1.42 -4.59 -19.58
CA ALA A 571 0.12 -4.19 -19.02
C ALA A 571 -0.88 -3.76 -20.11
N LEU A 572 -0.39 -3.12 -21.17
CA LEU A 572 -1.21 -2.68 -22.30
C LEU A 572 -1.59 -3.81 -23.26
N GLY A 573 -0.88 -4.94 -23.23
CA GLY A 573 -1.24 -6.14 -24.01
C GLY A 573 -2.67 -6.62 -23.75
N TYR A 574 -3.17 -6.41 -22.55
CA TYR A 574 -4.56 -6.76 -22.20
C TYR A 574 -5.60 -5.90 -22.94
N ALA A 575 -5.26 -4.68 -23.36
CA ALA A 575 -6.15 -3.87 -24.18
C ALA A 575 -6.33 -4.48 -25.58
N ASP A 576 -5.28 -5.05 -26.16
CA ASP A 576 -5.38 -5.74 -27.44
C ASP A 576 -6.16 -7.05 -27.35
N GLU A 577 -6.03 -7.78 -26.23
CA GLU A 577 -6.84 -8.96 -25.96
C GLU A 577 -8.32 -8.60 -25.77
N PHE A 578 -8.59 -7.50 -25.05
CA PHE A 578 -9.95 -6.98 -24.88
C PHE A 578 -10.61 -6.66 -26.22
N LYS A 579 -9.91 -5.96 -27.11
CA LYS A 579 -10.40 -5.63 -28.47
C LYS A 579 -10.67 -6.89 -29.31
N LYS A 580 -9.86 -7.94 -29.18
CA LYS A 580 -10.10 -9.22 -29.88
C LYS A 580 -11.35 -9.93 -29.35
N LEU A 581 -11.51 -9.95 -28.02
CA LEU A 581 -12.67 -10.58 -27.39
C LEU A 581 -13.95 -9.79 -27.65
N GLU A 582 -13.90 -8.46 -27.65
CA GLU A 582 -15.00 -7.56 -28.00
C GLU A 582 -15.60 -7.90 -29.37
N LYS A 583 -14.75 -8.14 -30.38
CA LYS A 583 -15.19 -8.54 -31.73
C LYS A 583 -15.89 -9.91 -31.77
N LYS A 584 -15.56 -10.81 -30.84
CA LYS A 584 -16.12 -12.16 -30.79
C LYS A 584 -17.48 -12.19 -30.09
N ILE A 585 -17.69 -11.32 -29.10
CA ILE A 585 -18.93 -11.32 -28.30
C ILE A 585 -20.12 -10.73 -29.08
N ASN A 586 -19.95 -10.07 -30.25
CA ASN A 586 -20.97 -9.42 -31.06
C ASN A 586 -22.00 -8.65 -30.19
N PHE A 587 -21.76 -7.37 -29.96
CA PHE A 587 -22.70 -6.45 -29.31
C PHE A 587 -23.66 -5.83 -30.30
#